data_752592a62551d9468d607f22ead48d98
#
_entry.id   752592a62551d9468d607f22ead48d98
#
_cell.length_a   1.000
_cell.length_b   1.000
_cell.length_c   1.000
_cell.angle_alpha   90.00
_cell.angle_beta   90.00
_cell.angle_gamma   90.00
#
_symmetry.space_group_name_H-M   'P 1'
#
loop_
_entity.id
_entity.type
_entity.pdbx_description
1 polymer ?
#
loop_
_entity_poly.entity_id
_entity_poly.type
_entity_poly.pdbx_seq_one_letter_code
_entity_poly.pdbx_strand_id
1 'polypeptide(L)'
;MTDFGPSLRFHFLTPFYDFLFGILLPEKKLRNTIISIIETTNNDSLIELGCSTGGLTLPIAKRFSSSRIYAVDIDKKALSILERKLNKVPQHKISLINASSSLLPLENKSVPTIITSLLFCNLLPEEKLKTLHEIKRILTDNGHLIIMDWGKPKTIFSAAGFKILQWVGGHKTTDDLKQGLFKVLVQNQGFTITEKKYINTGFGTLYFYDAMPDSQRNLP
;
A
#
# COMPACT_ATOMS: atom_id res chain seq x y z
N MET A 1 -1.47 -21.27 15.47
CA MET A 1 -2.29 -20.06 15.75
C MET A 1 -1.30 -18.89 15.68
N THR A 2 -1.21 -18.26 14.53
CA THR A 2 -0.38 -17.04 14.35
C THR A 2 -1.19 -15.89 14.92
N ASP A 3 -0.68 -15.32 15.98
CA ASP A 3 -1.22 -14.16 16.67
C ASP A 3 -1.01 -12.95 15.76
N PHE A 4 -1.95 -12.71 14.86
CA PHE A 4 -2.03 -11.45 14.12
C PHE A 4 -2.39 -10.38 15.15
N GLY A 5 -1.41 -9.58 15.54
CA GLY A 5 -1.67 -8.43 16.39
C GLY A 5 -2.82 -7.62 15.78
N PRO A 6 -3.82 -7.22 16.57
CA PRO A 6 -4.97 -6.49 16.05
C PRO A 6 -4.49 -5.23 15.37
N SER A 7 -4.77 -5.10 14.08
CA SER A 7 -4.41 -3.94 13.26
C SER A 7 -5.04 -2.63 13.74
N LEU A 8 -5.96 -2.71 14.71
CA LEU A 8 -6.51 -1.58 15.45
C LEU A 8 -6.79 -2.02 16.90
N ARG A 9 -6.27 -1.27 17.84
CA ARG A 9 -6.45 -1.47 19.29
C ARG A 9 -7.94 -1.47 19.73
N PHE A 10 -8.84 -1.05 18.82
CA PHE A 10 -10.28 -0.95 19.02
C PHE A 10 -11.03 -1.33 17.75
N HIS A 11 -11.31 -2.61 17.52
CA HIS A 11 -12.17 -3.10 16.42
C HIS A 11 -13.53 -2.41 16.32
N PHE A 12 -14.03 -1.86 17.41
CA PHE A 12 -15.29 -1.12 17.50
C PHE A 12 -15.23 0.26 16.81
N LEU A 13 -14.03 0.87 16.71
CA LEU A 13 -13.85 2.21 16.15
C LEU A 13 -13.49 2.19 14.65
N THR A 14 -13.29 1.01 14.06
CA THR A 14 -12.89 0.87 12.64
C THR A 14 -13.81 1.61 11.67
N PRO A 15 -15.15 1.52 11.76
CA PRO A 15 -16.03 2.26 10.85
C PRO A 15 -15.98 3.78 11.07
N PHE A 16 -15.76 4.22 12.31
CA PHE A 16 -15.65 5.63 12.65
C PHE A 16 -14.29 6.20 12.22
N TYR A 17 -13.24 5.38 12.30
CA TYR A 17 -11.90 5.71 11.85
C TYR A 17 -11.86 5.88 10.32
N ASP A 18 -12.41 4.94 9.57
CA ASP A 18 -12.52 5.01 8.11
C ASP A 18 -13.34 6.24 7.67
N PHE A 19 -14.42 6.55 8.39
CA PHE A 19 -15.25 7.72 8.14
C PHE A 19 -14.51 9.02 8.43
N LEU A 20 -13.81 9.12 9.58
CA LEU A 20 -13.07 10.32 9.97
C LEU A 20 -11.86 10.55 9.04
N PHE A 21 -11.15 9.49 8.67
CA PHE A 21 -10.05 9.56 7.70
C PHE A 21 -10.55 9.92 6.31
N GLY A 22 -11.68 9.38 5.87
CA GLY A 22 -12.29 9.71 4.59
C GLY A 22 -12.69 11.18 4.47
N ILE A 23 -13.10 11.82 5.57
CA ILE A 23 -13.44 13.27 5.59
C ILE A 23 -12.19 14.16 5.67
N LEU A 24 -11.16 13.74 6.41
CA LEU A 24 -10.02 14.59 6.75
C LEU A 24 -8.82 14.42 5.81
N LEU A 25 -8.78 13.32 5.06
CA LEU A 25 -7.77 13.13 4.02
C LEU A 25 -8.28 13.65 2.67
N PRO A 26 -7.44 14.31 1.89
CA PRO A 26 -7.80 14.75 0.54
C PRO A 26 -7.80 13.56 -0.45
N GLU A 27 -8.70 12.58 -0.23
CA GLU A 27 -8.73 11.29 -0.92
C GLU A 27 -8.62 11.41 -2.45
N LYS A 28 -9.37 12.34 -3.05
CA LYS A 28 -9.33 12.57 -4.49
C LYS A 28 -7.93 12.97 -4.97
N LYS A 29 -7.24 13.84 -4.20
CA LYS A 29 -5.87 14.26 -4.51
C LYS A 29 -4.89 13.10 -4.34
N LEU A 30 -5.05 12.28 -3.29
CA LEU A 30 -4.21 11.12 -3.04
C LEU A 30 -4.35 10.08 -4.16
N ARG A 31 -5.60 9.72 -4.51
CA ARG A 31 -5.89 8.78 -5.60
C ARG A 31 -5.35 9.27 -6.95
N ASN A 32 -5.60 10.53 -7.30
CA ASN A 32 -5.09 11.09 -8.55
C ASN A 32 -3.55 11.11 -8.58
N THR A 33 -2.90 11.38 -7.46
CA THR A 33 -1.43 11.37 -7.38
C THR A 33 -0.88 9.95 -7.60
N ILE A 34 -1.43 8.93 -6.94
CA ILE A 34 -0.93 7.56 -7.12
C ILE A 34 -1.21 7.05 -8.54
N ILE A 35 -2.39 7.33 -9.09
CA ILE A 35 -2.75 6.98 -10.46
C ILE A 35 -1.79 7.63 -11.47
N SER A 36 -1.44 8.90 -11.30
CA SER A 36 -0.49 9.58 -12.20
C SER A 36 0.91 8.98 -12.17
N ILE A 37 1.31 8.35 -11.06
CA ILE A 37 2.59 7.63 -10.97
C ILE A 37 2.46 6.27 -11.67
N ILE A 38 1.35 5.56 -11.49
CA ILE A 38 1.08 4.29 -12.17
C ILE A 38 1.08 4.48 -13.70
N GLU A 39 0.58 5.60 -14.22
CA GLU A 39 0.58 5.93 -15.66
C GLU A 39 1.97 5.97 -16.30
N THR A 40 3.02 6.13 -15.49
CA THR A 40 4.41 6.13 -15.96
C THR A 40 5.06 4.74 -15.99
N THR A 41 4.32 3.69 -15.61
CA THR A 41 4.81 2.32 -15.51
C THR A 41 4.17 1.40 -16.57
N ASN A 42 4.58 0.14 -16.62
CA ASN A 42 3.90 -0.86 -17.42
C ASN A 42 2.58 -1.28 -16.74
N ASN A 43 1.47 -1.07 -17.42
CA ASN A 43 0.11 -1.24 -16.90
C ASN A 43 -0.59 -2.51 -17.41
N ASP A 44 0.10 -3.44 -18.08
CA ASP A 44 -0.51 -4.67 -18.61
C ASP A 44 -1.13 -5.52 -17.51
N SER A 45 -0.45 -5.56 -16.35
CA SER A 45 -0.90 -6.24 -15.14
C SER A 45 -0.55 -5.42 -13.90
N LEU A 46 -1.53 -5.20 -13.04
CA LEU A 46 -1.42 -4.41 -11.82
C LEU A 46 -1.82 -5.25 -10.61
N ILE A 47 -1.05 -5.18 -9.54
CA ILE A 47 -1.44 -5.75 -8.25
C ILE A 47 -1.58 -4.64 -7.22
N GLU A 48 -2.70 -4.59 -6.54
CA GLU A 48 -2.87 -3.80 -5.32
C GLU A 48 -2.80 -4.70 -4.09
N LEU A 49 -1.79 -4.49 -3.25
CA LEU A 49 -1.64 -5.19 -1.97
C LEU A 49 -2.25 -4.37 -0.84
N GLY A 50 -3.15 -4.99 -0.07
CA GLY A 50 -3.92 -4.32 0.96
C GLY A 50 -5.07 -3.50 0.36
N CYS A 51 -5.81 -4.09 -0.57
CA CYS A 51 -6.86 -3.39 -1.33
C CYS A 51 -8.08 -3.00 -0.48
N SER A 52 -8.25 -3.60 0.70
CA SER A 52 -9.37 -3.36 1.61
C SER A 52 -10.72 -3.46 0.88
N THR A 53 -11.59 -2.49 1.04
CA THR A 53 -12.90 -2.44 0.38
C THR A 53 -12.87 -1.82 -1.02
N GLY A 54 -11.69 -1.66 -1.64
CA GLY A 54 -11.50 -1.21 -3.00
C GLY A 54 -11.50 0.31 -3.20
N GLY A 55 -11.14 1.06 -2.18
CA GLY A 55 -11.08 2.53 -2.25
C GLY A 55 -10.14 3.05 -3.34
N LEU A 56 -9.06 2.34 -3.64
CA LEU A 56 -8.13 2.64 -4.71
C LEU A 56 -8.29 1.67 -5.90
N THR A 57 -8.66 0.40 -5.67
CA THR A 57 -8.90 -0.60 -6.73
C THR A 57 -9.88 -0.11 -7.79
N LEU A 58 -11.03 0.42 -7.37
CA LEU A 58 -12.08 0.88 -8.29
C LEU A 58 -11.63 2.05 -9.18
N PRO A 59 -10.99 3.11 -8.66
CA PRO A 59 -10.36 4.15 -9.48
C PRO A 59 -9.29 3.62 -10.44
N ILE A 60 -8.42 2.70 -10.01
CA ILE A 60 -7.42 2.05 -10.87
C ILE A 60 -8.12 1.30 -12.00
N ALA A 61 -9.11 0.47 -11.71
CA ALA A 61 -9.85 -0.29 -12.70
C ALA A 61 -10.55 0.59 -13.74
N LYS A 62 -11.11 1.70 -13.29
CA LYS A 62 -11.73 2.68 -14.19
C LYS A 62 -10.69 3.34 -15.12
N ARG A 63 -9.49 3.61 -14.62
CA ARG A 63 -8.45 4.32 -15.39
C ARG A 63 -7.70 3.37 -16.32
N PHE A 64 -7.46 2.13 -15.90
CA PHE A 64 -6.70 1.11 -16.61
C PHE A 64 -7.61 -0.07 -17.00
N SER A 65 -8.67 0.22 -17.77
CA SER A 65 -9.73 -0.76 -18.10
C SER A 65 -9.26 -1.95 -18.93
N SER A 66 -8.15 -1.83 -19.66
CA SER A 66 -7.52 -2.91 -20.43
C SER A 66 -6.63 -3.82 -19.59
N SER A 67 -6.14 -3.32 -18.43
CA SER A 67 -5.20 -4.02 -17.57
C SER A 67 -5.85 -5.19 -16.81
N ARG A 68 -5.05 -6.23 -16.54
CA ARG A 68 -5.42 -7.25 -15.56
C ARG A 68 -5.09 -6.72 -14.16
N ILE A 69 -6.06 -6.70 -13.28
CA ILE A 69 -5.89 -6.17 -11.92
C ILE A 69 -6.10 -7.30 -10.92
N TYR A 70 -5.14 -7.46 -10.02
CA TYR A 70 -5.24 -8.35 -8.87
C TYR A 70 -5.37 -7.50 -7.61
N ALA A 71 -6.50 -7.64 -6.93
CA ALA A 71 -6.75 -6.96 -5.65
C ALA A 71 -6.57 -7.96 -4.51
N VAL A 72 -5.54 -7.76 -3.72
CA VAL A 72 -5.11 -8.69 -2.66
C VAL A 72 -5.38 -8.10 -1.30
N ASP A 73 -6.04 -8.86 -0.44
CA ASP A 73 -6.18 -8.52 0.98
C ASP A 73 -6.28 -9.78 1.84
N ILE A 74 -5.83 -9.69 3.07
CA ILE A 74 -5.94 -10.77 4.06
C ILE A 74 -7.35 -10.83 4.65
N ASP A 75 -8.09 -9.71 4.66
CA ASP A 75 -9.44 -9.61 5.22
C ASP A 75 -10.50 -10.03 4.19
N LYS A 76 -11.01 -11.24 4.37
CA LYS A 76 -12.12 -11.79 3.58
C LYS A 76 -13.38 -10.90 3.57
N LYS A 77 -13.67 -10.22 4.69
CA LYS A 77 -14.85 -9.34 4.78
C LYS A 77 -14.68 -8.11 3.91
N ALA A 78 -13.48 -7.52 3.92
CA ALA A 78 -13.16 -6.39 3.05
C ALA A 78 -13.27 -6.79 1.57
N LEU A 79 -12.72 -7.94 1.17
CA LEU A 79 -12.86 -8.48 -0.19
C LEU A 79 -14.31 -8.73 -0.58
N SER A 80 -15.15 -9.26 0.31
CA SER A 80 -16.59 -9.45 0.03
C SER A 80 -17.34 -8.14 -0.18
N ILE A 81 -16.90 -7.04 0.46
CA ILE A 81 -17.44 -5.69 0.21
C ILE A 81 -17.00 -5.20 -1.17
N LEU A 82 -15.72 -5.39 -1.51
CA LEU A 82 -15.20 -5.02 -2.82
C LEU A 82 -15.92 -5.79 -3.94
N GLU A 83 -16.08 -7.09 -3.79
CA GLU A 83 -16.81 -7.94 -4.74
C GLU A 83 -18.23 -7.43 -5.04
N ARG A 84 -18.97 -7.06 -3.98
CA ARG A 84 -20.31 -6.46 -4.13
C ARG A 84 -20.30 -5.12 -4.87
N LYS A 85 -19.23 -4.34 -4.73
CA LYS A 85 -19.05 -3.09 -5.48
C LYS A 85 -18.74 -3.37 -6.94
N LEU A 86 -17.89 -4.36 -7.23
CA LEU A 86 -17.51 -4.77 -8.58
C LEU A 86 -18.70 -5.32 -9.37
N ASN A 87 -19.61 -6.08 -8.74
CA ASN A 87 -20.82 -6.58 -9.38
C ASN A 87 -21.77 -5.49 -9.89
N LYS A 88 -21.59 -4.25 -9.43
CA LYS A 88 -22.35 -3.07 -9.88
C LYS A 88 -21.68 -2.31 -11.04
N VAL A 89 -20.47 -2.68 -11.41
CA VAL A 89 -19.69 -1.98 -12.44
C VAL A 89 -19.39 -2.98 -13.56
N PRO A 90 -19.86 -2.72 -14.80
CA PRO A 90 -19.66 -3.66 -15.89
C PRO A 90 -18.20 -3.79 -16.30
N GLN A 91 -17.79 -5.04 -16.59
CA GLN A 91 -16.58 -5.46 -17.31
C GLN A 91 -15.23 -4.91 -16.81
N HIS A 92 -14.79 -5.35 -15.62
CA HIS A 92 -13.39 -5.20 -15.22
C HIS A 92 -12.68 -6.55 -15.15
N LYS A 93 -11.41 -6.59 -15.60
CA LYS A 93 -10.54 -7.76 -15.46
C LYS A 93 -9.87 -7.75 -14.07
N ILE A 94 -10.71 -7.81 -13.02
CA ILE A 94 -10.25 -7.78 -11.62
C ILE A 94 -10.40 -9.17 -11.01
N SER A 95 -9.31 -9.68 -10.46
CA SER A 95 -9.28 -10.91 -9.67
C SER A 95 -9.05 -10.57 -8.20
N LEU A 96 -9.92 -11.08 -7.33
CA LEU A 96 -9.76 -10.91 -5.87
C LEU A 96 -8.95 -12.08 -5.32
N ILE A 97 -7.93 -11.79 -4.54
CA ILE A 97 -7.05 -12.79 -3.92
C ILE A 97 -7.06 -12.59 -2.41
N ASN A 98 -7.53 -13.60 -1.68
CA ASN A 98 -7.43 -13.60 -0.22
C ASN A 98 -6.09 -14.23 0.19
N ALA A 99 -5.10 -13.39 0.44
CA ALA A 99 -3.75 -13.80 0.82
C ALA A 99 -3.07 -12.75 1.69
N SER A 100 -2.03 -13.17 2.42
CA SER A 100 -1.09 -12.25 3.07
C SER A 100 -0.20 -11.59 2.03
N SER A 101 0.16 -10.32 2.23
CA SER A 101 1.14 -9.62 1.40
C SER A 101 2.55 -10.24 1.47
N SER A 102 2.81 -11.07 2.48
CA SER A 102 4.07 -11.79 2.67
C SER A 102 4.10 -13.20 2.07
N LEU A 103 2.98 -13.66 1.48
CA LEU A 103 2.87 -14.98 0.84
C LEU A 103 1.78 -14.95 -0.23
N LEU A 104 2.15 -14.76 -1.47
CA LEU A 104 1.24 -14.56 -2.60
C LEU A 104 1.22 -15.79 -3.52
N PRO A 105 0.04 -16.24 -3.99
CA PRO A 105 -0.09 -17.37 -4.91
C PRO A 105 0.24 -16.94 -6.36
N LEU A 106 1.42 -16.36 -6.56
CA LEU A 106 1.87 -15.80 -7.84
C LEU A 106 3.28 -16.30 -8.16
N GLU A 107 3.58 -16.44 -9.43
CA GLU A 107 4.89 -16.88 -9.91
C GLU A 107 5.97 -15.81 -9.69
N ASN A 108 7.23 -16.24 -9.67
CA ASN A 108 8.36 -15.33 -9.61
C ASN A 108 8.39 -14.44 -10.87
N LYS A 109 8.75 -13.16 -10.69
CA LYS A 109 8.96 -12.21 -11.80
C LYS A 109 7.80 -12.15 -12.80
N SER A 110 6.56 -12.24 -12.28
CA SER A 110 5.34 -12.33 -13.10
C SER A 110 4.56 -11.02 -13.20
N VAL A 111 4.87 -10.02 -12.35
CA VAL A 111 4.10 -8.80 -12.24
C VAL A 111 4.94 -7.57 -12.52
N PRO A 112 4.56 -6.73 -13.50
CA PRO A 112 5.31 -5.52 -13.82
C PRO A 112 5.06 -4.36 -12.87
N THR A 113 3.88 -4.25 -12.23
CA THR A 113 3.56 -3.14 -11.34
C THR A 113 2.76 -3.60 -10.12
N ILE A 114 3.32 -3.29 -8.95
CA ILE A 114 2.70 -3.53 -7.65
C ILE A 114 2.42 -2.19 -6.97
N ILE A 115 1.24 -2.08 -6.38
CA ILE A 115 0.77 -0.85 -5.72
C ILE A 115 0.45 -1.19 -4.26
N THR A 116 0.90 -0.33 -3.36
CA THR A 116 0.51 -0.37 -1.94
C THR A 116 0.02 1.00 -1.50
N SER A 117 -1.07 1.01 -0.74
CA SER A 117 -1.65 2.23 -0.19
C SER A 117 -1.95 2.02 1.28
N LEU A 118 -1.19 2.70 2.15
CA LEU A 118 -1.32 2.60 3.61
C LEU A 118 -1.21 1.14 4.12
N LEU A 119 -0.40 0.32 3.47
CA LEU A 119 -0.17 -1.06 3.86
C LEU A 119 0.89 -1.16 4.94
N PHE A 120 2.08 -0.57 4.70
CA PHE A 120 3.24 -0.75 5.57
C PHE A 120 3.04 -0.15 6.96
N CYS A 121 2.25 0.92 7.09
CA CYS A 121 1.91 1.48 8.40
C CYS A 121 1.07 0.54 9.29
N ASN A 122 0.50 -0.51 8.72
CA ASN A 122 -0.27 -1.52 9.43
C ASN A 122 0.52 -2.82 9.70
N LEU A 123 1.73 -2.95 9.17
CA LEU A 123 2.57 -4.12 9.31
C LEU A 123 3.60 -3.96 10.44
N LEU A 124 3.82 -5.01 11.21
CA LEU A 124 4.94 -5.09 12.13
C LEU A 124 6.27 -5.09 11.37
N PRO A 125 7.39 -4.68 11.97
CA PRO A 125 8.68 -4.60 11.29
C PRO A 125 9.08 -5.89 10.56
N GLU A 126 8.87 -7.05 11.18
CA GLU A 126 9.15 -8.35 10.58
C GLU A 126 8.26 -8.65 9.36
N GLU A 127 6.97 -8.26 9.43
CA GLU A 127 6.05 -8.44 8.33
C GLU A 127 6.35 -7.48 7.16
N LYS A 128 6.87 -6.28 7.43
CA LYS A 128 7.37 -5.38 6.39
C LYS A 128 8.51 -6.03 5.59
N LEU A 129 9.46 -6.66 6.28
CA LEU A 129 10.58 -7.35 5.63
C LEU A 129 10.09 -8.51 4.76
N LYS A 130 9.23 -9.37 5.30
CA LYS A 130 8.64 -10.50 4.56
C LYS A 130 7.85 -10.02 3.34
N THR A 131 7.06 -8.96 3.50
CA THR A 131 6.29 -8.36 2.42
C THR A 131 7.18 -7.79 1.33
N LEU A 132 8.26 -7.07 1.68
CA LEU A 132 9.21 -6.56 0.69
C LEU A 132 9.96 -7.69 -0.03
N HIS A 133 10.31 -8.76 0.68
CA HIS A 133 10.92 -9.94 0.08
C HIS A 133 9.98 -10.61 -0.93
N GLU A 134 8.71 -10.78 -0.57
CA GLU A 134 7.69 -11.37 -1.44
C GLU A 134 7.39 -10.49 -2.66
N ILE A 135 7.29 -9.17 -2.47
CA ILE A 135 7.17 -8.20 -3.55
C ILE A 135 8.34 -8.34 -4.53
N LYS A 136 9.58 -8.42 -4.01
CA LYS A 136 10.78 -8.60 -4.84
C LYS A 136 10.75 -9.90 -5.63
N ARG A 137 10.23 -10.97 -5.05
CA ARG A 137 10.11 -12.28 -5.70
C ARG A 137 9.19 -12.25 -6.91
N ILE A 138 8.01 -11.60 -6.78
CA ILE A 138 6.98 -11.60 -7.84
C ILE A 138 7.15 -10.47 -8.86
N LEU A 139 7.84 -9.38 -8.48
CA LEU A 139 8.05 -8.24 -9.36
C LEU A 139 9.04 -8.60 -10.47
N THR A 140 8.75 -8.20 -11.70
CA THR A 140 9.69 -8.34 -12.83
C THR A 140 10.96 -7.53 -12.59
N ASP A 141 12.06 -7.85 -13.28
CA ASP A 141 13.35 -7.16 -13.08
C ASP A 141 13.27 -5.65 -13.35
N ASN A 142 12.43 -5.24 -14.28
CA ASN A 142 12.15 -3.82 -14.59
C ASN A 142 10.80 -3.37 -14.02
N GLY A 143 10.27 -4.09 -13.03
CA GLY A 143 8.97 -3.80 -12.45
C GLY A 143 9.01 -2.65 -11.45
N HIS A 144 7.85 -2.07 -11.19
CA HIS A 144 7.67 -0.93 -10.30
C HIS A 144 6.85 -1.30 -9.08
N LEU A 145 7.35 -0.94 -7.91
CA LEU A 145 6.62 -0.94 -6.64
C LEU A 145 6.23 0.50 -6.33
N ILE A 146 4.96 0.83 -6.49
CA ILE A 146 4.40 2.15 -6.19
C ILE A 146 3.85 2.13 -4.77
N ILE A 147 4.38 2.99 -3.92
CA ILE A 147 4.03 3.04 -2.50
C ILE A 147 3.42 4.39 -2.16
N MET A 148 2.24 4.38 -1.54
CA MET A 148 1.71 5.52 -0.81
C MET A 148 1.59 5.14 0.66
N ASP A 149 2.40 5.76 1.51
CA ASP A 149 2.35 5.47 2.96
C ASP A 149 2.79 6.68 3.78
N TRP A 150 2.54 6.61 5.08
CA TRP A 150 3.03 7.61 6.02
C TRP A 150 4.55 7.64 6.04
N GLY A 151 5.11 8.81 6.37
CA GLY A 151 6.54 8.96 6.55
C GLY A 151 6.87 10.09 7.51
N LYS A 152 8.14 10.48 7.53
CA LYS A 152 8.63 11.53 8.43
C LYS A 152 7.84 12.82 8.27
N PRO A 153 7.18 13.32 9.33
CA PRO A 153 6.42 14.55 9.27
C PRO A 153 7.30 15.74 8.83
N LYS A 154 6.81 16.53 7.88
CA LYS A 154 7.53 17.69 7.33
C LYS A 154 7.15 19.02 7.99
N THR A 155 6.06 19.05 8.76
CA THR A 155 5.58 20.26 9.46
C THR A 155 5.26 19.94 10.91
N ILE A 156 5.24 20.97 11.77
CA ILE A 156 4.87 20.85 13.18
C ILE A 156 3.44 20.30 13.31
N PHE A 157 2.53 20.75 12.46
CA PHE A 157 1.13 20.27 12.44
C PHE A 157 1.04 18.79 12.05
N SER A 158 1.76 18.38 10.99
CA SER A 158 1.80 16.97 10.60
C SER A 158 2.49 16.10 11.65
N ALA A 159 3.46 16.63 12.41
CA ALA A 159 4.10 15.91 13.51
C ALA A 159 3.16 15.73 14.72
N ALA A 160 2.36 16.74 15.04
CA ALA A 160 1.35 16.65 16.09
C ALA A 160 0.25 15.64 15.72
N GLY A 161 -0.27 15.71 14.50
CA GLY A 161 -1.27 14.77 14.00
C GLY A 161 -0.75 13.33 13.92
N PHE A 162 0.54 13.13 13.59
CA PHE A 162 1.14 11.81 13.55
C PHE A 162 1.15 11.13 14.95
N LYS A 163 1.27 11.91 16.03
CA LYS A 163 1.15 11.36 17.39
C LYS A 163 -0.26 10.80 17.65
N ILE A 164 -1.30 11.45 17.11
CA ILE A 164 -2.68 10.95 17.20
C ILE A 164 -2.80 9.64 16.39
N LEU A 165 -2.23 9.60 15.19
CA LEU A 165 -2.17 8.39 14.37
C LEU A 165 -1.52 7.22 15.14
N GLN A 166 -0.37 7.47 15.79
CA GLN A 166 0.34 6.48 16.58
C GLN A 166 -0.45 6.01 17.81
N TRP A 167 -1.19 6.93 18.44
CA TRP A 167 -2.03 6.58 19.60
C TRP A 167 -3.15 5.60 19.22
N VAL A 168 -3.72 5.75 18.01
CA VAL A 168 -4.80 4.89 17.49
C VAL A 168 -4.25 3.62 16.83
N GLY A 169 -3.30 3.74 15.92
CA GLY A 169 -2.77 2.64 15.10
C GLY A 169 -1.64 1.84 15.75
N GLY A 170 -0.99 2.40 16.77
CA GLY A 170 0.13 1.79 17.49
C GLY A 170 1.50 2.30 17.05
N HIS A 171 2.44 2.32 18.02
CA HIS A 171 3.81 2.78 17.79
C HIS A 171 4.65 1.75 17.01
N LYS A 172 4.45 0.46 17.29
CA LYS A 172 5.30 -0.62 16.74
C LYS A 172 5.28 -0.69 15.21
N THR A 173 4.17 -0.31 14.58
CA THR A 173 4.01 -0.37 13.12
C THR A 173 4.42 0.93 12.42
N THR A 174 4.59 2.04 13.16
CA THR A 174 4.73 3.38 12.58
C THR A 174 5.99 4.15 13.02
N ASP A 175 6.76 3.65 13.99
CA ASP A 175 7.94 4.37 14.50
C ASP A 175 9.03 4.53 13.43
N ASP A 176 9.29 3.52 12.63
CA ASP A 176 10.22 3.55 11.51
C ASP A 176 9.79 4.56 10.43
N LEU A 177 8.48 4.63 10.15
CA LEU A 177 7.90 5.59 9.21
C LEU A 177 8.08 7.02 9.70
N LYS A 178 7.76 7.28 10.98
CA LYS A 178 7.92 8.58 11.62
C LYS A 178 9.35 9.08 11.62
N GLN A 179 10.31 8.16 11.79
CA GLN A 179 11.73 8.47 11.77
C GLN A 179 12.28 8.64 10.35
N GLY A 180 11.51 8.27 9.32
CA GLY A 180 11.93 8.29 7.92
C GLY A 180 12.84 7.12 7.53
N LEU A 181 12.87 6.06 8.34
CA LEU A 181 13.70 4.88 8.11
C LEU A 181 13.12 3.95 7.05
N PHE A 182 11.87 4.12 6.66
CA PHE A 182 11.20 3.26 5.71
C PHE A 182 11.92 3.21 4.34
N LYS A 183 12.40 4.36 3.86
CA LYS A 183 13.18 4.41 2.62
C LYS A 183 14.44 3.56 2.72
N VAL A 184 15.15 3.64 3.83
CA VAL A 184 16.36 2.83 4.10
C VAL A 184 16.00 1.35 4.18
N LEU A 185 14.87 1.01 4.81
CA LEU A 185 14.37 -0.35 4.88
C LEU A 185 14.16 -0.94 3.47
N VAL A 186 13.47 -0.21 2.59
CA VAL A 186 13.22 -0.63 1.20
C VAL A 186 14.53 -0.79 0.43
N GLN A 187 15.47 0.15 0.58
CA GLN A 187 16.80 0.08 -0.04
C GLN A 187 17.60 -1.15 0.42
N ASN A 188 17.55 -1.47 1.71
CA ASN A 188 18.24 -2.64 2.26
C ASN A 188 17.67 -3.96 1.76
N GLN A 189 16.44 -3.98 1.25
CA GLN A 189 15.84 -5.14 0.58
C GLN A 189 16.18 -5.23 -0.92
N GLY A 190 17.09 -4.38 -1.41
CA GLY A 190 17.58 -4.39 -2.79
C GLY A 190 16.63 -3.73 -3.78
N PHE A 191 16.12 -2.57 -3.40
CA PHE A 191 15.37 -1.68 -4.27
C PHE A 191 16.05 -0.32 -4.39
N THR A 192 16.08 0.23 -5.58
CA THR A 192 16.28 1.66 -5.79
C THR A 192 14.96 2.37 -5.62
N ILE A 193 14.83 3.28 -4.63
CA ILE A 193 13.58 3.97 -4.29
C ILE A 193 13.69 5.47 -4.52
N THR A 194 12.74 6.02 -5.26
CA THR A 194 12.62 7.44 -5.60
C THR A 194 11.37 8.04 -4.95
N GLU A 195 11.53 9.14 -4.22
CA GLU A 195 10.40 9.94 -3.75
C GLU A 195 9.82 10.74 -4.93
N LYS A 196 8.60 10.46 -5.32
CA LYS A 196 7.90 11.17 -6.41
C LYS A 196 7.17 12.41 -5.90
N LYS A 197 6.57 12.31 -4.71
CA LYS A 197 5.77 13.38 -4.10
C LYS A 197 5.56 13.15 -2.61
N TYR A 198 5.20 14.21 -1.90
CA TYR A 198 4.59 14.11 -0.58
C TYR A 198 3.39 15.05 -0.45
N ILE A 199 2.50 14.74 0.48
CA ILE A 199 1.32 15.54 0.80
C ILE A 199 1.22 15.64 2.32
N ASN A 200 1.28 16.87 2.85
CA ASN A 200 1.02 17.13 4.25
C ASN A 200 -0.48 17.07 4.52
N THR A 201 -0.85 16.41 5.59
CA THR A 201 -2.21 16.32 6.09
C THR A 201 -2.26 16.70 7.56
N GLY A 202 -3.45 16.81 8.13
CA GLY A 202 -3.62 17.03 9.56
C GLY A 202 -3.14 15.86 10.45
N PHE A 203 -2.92 14.67 9.88
CA PHE A 203 -2.50 13.46 10.60
C PHE A 203 -1.08 13.01 10.33
N GLY A 204 -0.36 13.69 9.45
CA GLY A 204 0.98 13.31 9.08
C GLY A 204 1.34 13.78 7.67
N THR A 205 2.47 13.27 7.19
CA THR A 205 2.91 13.45 5.81
C THR A 205 2.83 12.12 5.10
N LEU A 206 2.04 12.07 4.02
CA LEU A 206 1.98 10.93 3.11
C LEU A 206 3.01 11.12 2.02
N TYR A 207 3.77 10.07 1.79
CA TYR A 207 4.79 10.02 0.74
C TYR A 207 4.37 9.07 -0.36
N PHE A 208 4.77 9.41 -1.57
CA PHE A 208 4.59 8.61 -2.77
C PHE A 208 5.97 8.24 -3.30
N TYR A 209 6.23 6.96 -3.35
CA TYR A 209 7.50 6.41 -3.84
C TYR A 209 7.27 5.53 -5.05
N ASP A 210 8.29 5.46 -5.88
CA ASP A 210 8.45 4.49 -6.94
C ASP A 210 9.76 3.75 -6.66
N ALA A 211 9.67 2.45 -6.48
CA ALA A 211 10.82 1.60 -6.20
C ALA A 211 10.95 0.50 -7.25
N MET A 212 12.16 0.25 -7.69
CA MET A 212 12.50 -0.78 -8.67
C MET A 212 13.54 -1.74 -8.07
N PRO A 213 13.50 -3.03 -8.41
CA PRO A 213 14.56 -3.95 -8.00
C PRO A 213 15.94 -3.47 -8.47
N ASP A 214 16.95 -3.52 -7.60
CA ASP A 214 18.33 -3.24 -7.99
C ASP A 214 18.83 -4.32 -8.95
N SER A 215 19.13 -3.95 -10.17
CA SER A 215 19.67 -4.86 -11.20
C SER A 215 21.10 -5.35 -10.90
N GLN A 216 21.77 -4.77 -9.90
CA GLN A 216 23.20 -5.01 -9.62
C GLN A 216 23.52 -5.58 -8.24
N ARG A 217 22.55 -5.76 -7.35
CA ARG A 217 22.79 -6.41 -6.06
C ARG A 217 22.36 -7.89 -6.09
N ASN A 218 23.06 -8.69 -6.87
CA ASN A 218 23.26 -10.08 -6.50
C ASN A 218 24.20 -10.07 -5.27
N LEU A 219 23.63 -9.98 -4.07
CA LEU A 219 24.40 -10.21 -2.84
C LEU A 219 24.84 -11.67 -2.84
N PRO A 220 26.11 -11.93 -2.47
CA PRO A 220 26.69 -13.25 -2.43
C PRO A 220 26.02 -14.13 -1.40
#